data_b1c40f7b5b423397f1898c7b53aae0d0
#
_entry.id   b1c40f7b5b423397f1898c7b53aae0d0
#
_cell.length_a   1.000
_cell.length_b   1.000
_cell.length_c   1.000
_cell.angle_alpha   90.00
_cell.angle_beta   90.00
_cell.angle_gamma   90.00
#
_symmetry.space_group_name_H-M   'P 1'
#
loop_
_entity.id
_entity.type
_entity.pdbx_description
1 polymer ?
#
loop_
_entity_poly.entity_id
_entity_poly.type
_entity_poly.pdbx_seq_one_letter_code
_entity_poly.pdbx_strand_id
1 'polypeptide(L)'
;MSTTTTVTESAPITAQNMLRLFPDIDTTSAALEGHDEEQIRLMDEVCIVLDNDDKPIGTASKKLCHLMTNIDKGLLHRAFSVFLFDDQNRLLLQQRAPEKITFPDMWTNTCCSHPLHIPSETGSNLPDSVQGVKNAAQRKLDHELGIPKEQVPIEDFHFLTRIHYKAPSDGKWGEHEIDYILFIKANVDLDVNKNEVQDTKYVSPEELKALFADPKLKFTPWFKLICESMLFEWWKHLDSGLDKFLNEQEIRRM
;
A
#
# COMPACT_ATOMS: atom_id res chain seq x y z
N MET A 1 -4.26 -8.98 -45.39
CA MET A 1 -2.91 -8.77 -44.80
C MET A 1 -3.14 -8.41 -43.36
N SER A 2 -2.86 -9.36 -42.47
CA SER A 2 -3.04 -9.18 -41.01
C SER A 2 -1.76 -8.58 -40.45
N THR A 3 -1.82 -7.35 -39.97
CA THR A 3 -0.73 -6.70 -39.28
C THR A 3 -0.69 -7.20 -37.84
N THR A 4 0.21 -8.13 -37.58
CA THR A 4 0.54 -8.57 -36.21
C THR A 4 1.30 -7.44 -35.54
N THR A 5 0.66 -6.73 -34.64
CA THR A 5 1.33 -5.76 -33.76
C THR A 5 2.17 -6.54 -32.76
N THR A 6 3.46 -6.59 -32.97
CA THR A 6 4.42 -7.10 -32.00
C THR A 6 4.43 -6.14 -30.79
N VAL A 7 3.87 -6.58 -29.69
CA VAL A 7 4.10 -5.96 -28.38
C VAL A 7 5.58 -6.18 -28.07
N THR A 8 6.40 -5.15 -28.17
CA THR A 8 7.78 -5.19 -27.68
C THR A 8 7.69 -5.24 -26.16
N GLU A 9 7.94 -6.39 -25.56
CA GLU A 9 8.21 -6.49 -24.12
C GLU A 9 9.32 -5.50 -23.79
N SER A 10 9.04 -4.54 -22.95
CA SER A 10 10.04 -3.61 -22.45
C SER A 10 11.08 -4.41 -21.67
N ALA A 11 12.36 -4.13 -21.92
CA ALA A 11 13.45 -4.79 -21.19
C ALA A 11 13.24 -4.64 -19.67
N PRO A 12 13.51 -5.69 -18.89
CA PRO A 12 13.26 -5.68 -17.45
C PRO A 12 14.06 -4.53 -16.78
N ILE A 13 13.44 -3.88 -15.79
CA ILE A 13 14.09 -2.86 -14.99
C ILE A 13 15.10 -3.54 -14.06
N THR A 14 16.34 -3.06 -14.09
CA THR A 14 17.44 -3.58 -13.28
C THR A 14 18.15 -2.44 -12.56
N ALA A 15 18.97 -2.74 -11.55
CA ALA A 15 19.78 -1.74 -10.85
C ALA A 15 20.68 -0.94 -11.79
N GLN A 16 21.17 -1.56 -12.90
CA GLN A 16 22.04 -0.92 -13.86
C GLN A 16 21.33 0.07 -14.79
N ASN A 17 20.04 -0.12 -15.06
CA ASN A 17 19.30 0.72 -15.99
C ASN A 17 18.26 1.64 -15.31
N MET A 18 17.98 1.45 -14.02
CA MET A 18 16.96 2.19 -13.29
C MET A 18 17.17 3.71 -13.36
N LEU A 19 18.35 4.21 -13.01
CA LEU A 19 18.67 5.65 -13.05
C LEU A 19 18.59 6.24 -14.46
N ARG A 20 18.86 5.44 -15.50
CA ARG A 20 18.72 5.86 -16.89
C ARG A 20 17.25 5.92 -17.33
N LEU A 21 16.43 4.98 -16.86
CA LEU A 21 15.01 4.91 -17.20
C LEU A 21 14.19 5.93 -16.42
N PHE A 22 14.57 6.18 -15.18
CA PHE A 22 13.91 7.07 -14.24
C PHE A 22 14.91 8.07 -13.66
N PRO A 23 15.45 8.98 -14.49
CA PRO A 23 16.35 10.00 -13.97
C PRO A 23 15.63 10.85 -12.94
N ASP A 24 16.32 11.15 -11.83
CA ASP A 24 15.83 12.03 -10.77
C ASP A 24 15.93 13.50 -11.26
N ILE A 25 15.18 13.79 -12.29
CA ILE A 25 15.05 15.15 -12.84
C ILE A 25 13.78 15.74 -12.23
N ASP A 26 13.91 16.85 -11.55
CA ASP A 26 12.78 17.61 -11.01
C ASP A 26 11.97 18.29 -12.14
N THR A 27 11.43 17.48 -13.04
CA THR A 27 10.48 17.92 -14.07
C THR A 27 9.05 17.98 -13.53
N THR A 28 8.87 17.72 -12.23
CA THR A 28 7.56 17.44 -11.62
C THR A 28 7.13 18.47 -10.57
N SER A 29 7.85 19.58 -10.40
CA SER A 29 7.37 20.69 -9.56
C SER A 29 5.97 21.16 -10.00
N ALA A 30 5.74 21.31 -11.31
CA ALA A 30 4.42 21.60 -11.88
C ALA A 30 3.38 20.49 -11.63
N ALA A 31 3.81 19.26 -11.31
CA ALA A 31 2.90 18.16 -11.01
C ALA A 31 2.26 18.29 -9.62
N LEU A 32 2.91 18.97 -8.71
CA LEU A 32 2.50 19.15 -7.31
C LEU A 32 1.84 20.52 -7.06
N GLU A 33 1.78 21.39 -8.08
CA GLU A 33 1.16 22.72 -7.94
C GLU A 33 -0.30 22.60 -7.51
N GLY A 34 -0.67 23.34 -6.46
CA GLY A 34 -2.04 23.38 -5.93
C GLY A 34 -2.37 22.28 -4.93
N HIS A 35 -1.45 21.36 -4.65
CA HIS A 35 -1.62 20.36 -3.57
C HIS A 35 -1.23 20.94 -2.19
N ASP A 36 -1.65 20.25 -1.14
CA ASP A 36 -1.31 20.58 0.25
C ASP A 36 0.21 20.48 0.49
N GLU A 37 0.78 21.45 1.25
CA GLU A 37 2.22 21.55 1.48
C GLU A 37 2.80 20.34 2.24
N GLU A 38 2.07 19.77 3.20
CA GLU A 38 2.48 18.58 3.92
C GLU A 38 2.48 17.36 3.00
N GLN A 39 1.45 17.22 2.16
CA GLN A 39 1.38 16.13 1.18
C GLN A 39 2.49 16.27 0.12
N ILE A 40 2.86 17.49 -0.29
CA ILE A 40 4.00 17.74 -1.17
C ILE A 40 5.30 17.28 -0.50
N ARG A 41 5.51 17.63 0.77
CA ARG A 41 6.70 17.23 1.53
C ARG A 41 6.82 15.70 1.64
N LEU A 42 5.71 15.01 1.87
CA LEU A 42 5.69 13.56 1.95
C LEU A 42 6.04 12.88 0.60
N MET A 43 5.92 13.58 -0.52
CA MET A 43 6.32 13.05 -1.83
C MET A 43 7.84 12.94 -2.01
N ASP A 44 8.63 13.53 -1.12
CA ASP A 44 10.09 13.40 -1.11
C ASP A 44 10.57 12.15 -0.33
N GLU A 45 9.68 11.45 0.37
CA GLU A 45 10.01 10.16 0.99
C GLU A 45 10.60 9.19 -0.03
N VAL A 46 11.59 8.40 0.39
CA VAL A 46 12.34 7.50 -0.50
C VAL A 46 11.80 6.08 -0.38
N CYS A 47 11.16 5.60 -1.44
CA CYS A 47 10.62 4.25 -1.58
C CYS A 47 11.68 3.25 -2.08
N ILE A 48 11.43 1.97 -1.82
CA ILE A 48 12.25 0.85 -2.27
C ILE A 48 11.75 0.40 -3.64
N VAL A 49 12.55 0.57 -4.69
CA VAL A 49 12.22 0.13 -6.05
C VAL A 49 12.58 -1.35 -6.22
N LEU A 50 11.68 -2.09 -6.85
CA LEU A 50 11.72 -3.54 -6.97
C LEU A 50 11.78 -4.02 -8.42
N ASP A 51 12.31 -5.22 -8.61
CA ASP A 51 11.98 -6.04 -9.77
C ASP A 51 10.67 -6.83 -9.52
N ASN A 52 10.23 -7.57 -10.53
CA ASN A 52 8.97 -8.33 -10.44
C ASN A 52 9.00 -9.47 -9.41
N ASP A 53 10.16 -9.87 -8.93
CA ASP A 53 10.33 -10.94 -7.93
C ASP A 53 10.53 -10.38 -6.50
N ASP A 54 10.17 -9.08 -6.29
CA ASP A 54 10.29 -8.37 -5.02
C ASP A 54 11.76 -8.16 -4.56
N LYS A 55 12.69 -8.22 -5.48
CA LYS A 55 14.09 -7.96 -5.18
C LYS A 55 14.35 -6.45 -5.26
N PRO A 56 14.92 -5.83 -4.22
CA PRO A 56 15.32 -4.42 -4.29
C PRO A 56 16.37 -4.19 -5.37
N ILE A 57 16.10 -3.24 -6.26
CA ILE A 57 16.98 -2.88 -7.38
C ILE A 57 17.42 -1.42 -7.34
N GLY A 58 16.86 -0.63 -6.42
CA GLY A 58 17.19 0.77 -6.25
C GLY A 58 16.20 1.51 -5.36
N THR A 59 16.23 2.81 -5.45
CA THR A 59 15.36 3.72 -4.70
C THR A 59 14.87 4.85 -5.60
N ALA A 60 13.69 5.38 -5.29
CA ALA A 60 13.15 6.58 -5.93
C ALA A 60 12.28 7.34 -4.94
N SER A 61 12.10 8.65 -5.16
CA SER A 61 11.15 9.40 -4.36
C SER A 61 9.73 8.87 -4.56
N LYS A 62 8.89 9.01 -3.55
CA LYS A 62 7.47 8.65 -3.62
C LYS A 62 6.80 9.31 -4.82
N LYS A 63 7.12 10.58 -5.10
CA LYS A 63 6.69 11.30 -6.29
C LYS A 63 6.98 10.52 -7.58
N LEU A 64 8.21 10.05 -7.77
CA LEU A 64 8.59 9.30 -8.98
C LEU A 64 7.88 7.94 -9.06
N CYS A 65 7.72 7.26 -7.93
CA CYS A 65 7.06 5.95 -7.85
C CYS A 65 5.58 6.02 -8.24
N HIS A 66 4.92 7.17 -8.02
CA HIS A 66 3.48 7.33 -8.21
C HIS A 66 3.08 8.04 -9.51
N LEU A 67 4.04 8.52 -10.31
CA LEU A 67 3.74 9.08 -11.62
C LEU A 67 3.38 7.99 -12.63
N MET A 68 2.20 8.06 -13.24
CA MET A 68 1.75 7.09 -14.25
C MET A 68 2.73 6.95 -15.42
N THR A 69 3.41 8.03 -15.81
CA THR A 69 4.44 8.00 -16.85
C THR A 69 5.63 7.09 -16.52
N ASN A 70 5.96 6.92 -15.23
CA ASN A 70 6.99 6.00 -14.75
C ASN A 70 6.42 4.60 -14.51
N ILE A 71 5.23 4.52 -13.94
CA ILE A 71 4.49 3.28 -13.73
C ILE A 71 4.29 2.54 -15.07
N ASP A 72 3.91 3.26 -16.13
CA ASP A 72 3.72 2.68 -17.47
C ASP A 72 5.02 2.19 -18.12
N LYS A 73 6.17 2.67 -17.64
CA LYS A 73 7.50 2.14 -18.00
C LYS A 73 7.92 0.96 -17.11
N GLY A 74 7.07 0.55 -16.15
CA GLY A 74 7.30 -0.59 -15.27
C GLY A 74 7.91 -0.25 -13.91
N LEU A 75 7.99 1.02 -13.49
CA LEU A 75 8.50 1.36 -12.14
C LEU A 75 7.59 0.72 -11.10
N LEU A 76 8.18 -0.11 -10.25
CA LEU A 76 7.50 -0.93 -9.25
C LEU A 76 8.16 -0.67 -7.89
N HIS A 77 7.36 -0.52 -6.84
CA HIS A 77 7.88 -0.26 -5.51
C HIS A 77 7.20 -1.12 -4.44
N ARG A 78 7.81 -1.18 -3.25
CA ARG A 78 7.30 -1.96 -2.11
C ARG A 78 6.29 -1.15 -1.33
N ALA A 79 5.20 -1.81 -0.97
CA ALA A 79 4.13 -1.26 -0.15
C ALA A 79 3.65 -2.24 0.91
N PHE A 80 2.76 -1.79 1.78
CA PHE A 80 2.04 -2.64 2.71
C PHE A 80 0.60 -2.17 2.94
N SER A 81 -0.26 -3.13 3.22
CA SER A 81 -1.65 -2.93 3.65
C SER A 81 -1.88 -3.58 5.00
N VAL A 82 -2.21 -2.77 6.01
CA VAL A 82 -2.60 -3.25 7.35
C VAL A 82 -4.11 -3.40 7.43
N PHE A 83 -4.54 -4.53 7.97
CA PHE A 83 -5.90 -4.83 8.37
C PHE A 83 -5.91 -5.03 9.89
N LEU A 84 -6.39 -4.04 10.63
CA LEU A 84 -6.48 -4.07 12.09
C LEU A 84 -7.91 -4.44 12.49
N PHE A 85 -8.02 -5.47 13.32
CA PHE A 85 -9.28 -5.96 13.87
C PHE A 85 -9.32 -5.71 15.38
N ASP A 86 -10.48 -5.34 15.89
CA ASP A 86 -10.72 -5.26 17.33
C ASP A 86 -11.03 -6.66 17.94
N ASP A 87 -11.27 -6.71 19.25
CA ASP A 87 -11.63 -7.93 19.96
C ASP A 87 -12.98 -8.53 19.57
N GLN A 88 -13.83 -7.75 18.88
CA GLN A 88 -15.09 -8.19 18.29
C GLN A 88 -14.94 -8.62 16.83
N ASN A 89 -13.71 -8.74 16.32
CA ASN A 89 -13.39 -9.06 14.93
C ASN A 89 -13.95 -8.05 13.92
N ARG A 90 -14.10 -6.77 14.30
CA ARG A 90 -14.48 -5.71 13.38
C ARG A 90 -13.22 -5.08 12.78
N LEU A 91 -13.22 -4.87 11.48
CA LEU A 91 -12.12 -4.23 10.75
C LEU A 91 -12.19 -2.71 10.91
N LEU A 92 -11.09 -2.09 11.31
CA LEU A 92 -10.92 -0.64 11.28
C LEU A 92 -10.64 -0.19 9.85
N LEU A 93 -11.57 0.57 9.28
CA LEU A 93 -11.39 1.29 8.01
C LEU A 93 -10.94 2.73 8.26
N GLN A 94 -10.23 3.31 7.28
CA GLN A 94 -10.03 4.75 7.20
C GLN A 94 -10.62 5.32 5.91
N GLN A 95 -11.09 6.57 5.97
CA GLN A 95 -11.32 7.39 4.79
C GLN A 95 -10.13 8.32 4.60
N ARG A 96 -9.50 8.26 3.45
CA ARG A 96 -8.33 9.08 3.10
C ARG A 96 -8.73 10.55 3.07
N ALA A 97 -7.86 11.42 3.59
CA ALA A 97 -8.11 12.86 3.59
C ALA A 97 -8.24 13.42 2.16
N PRO A 98 -9.02 14.48 1.96
CA PRO A 98 -9.14 15.15 0.65
C PRO A 98 -7.83 15.79 0.18
N GLU A 99 -6.88 16.05 1.09
CA GLU A 99 -5.55 16.58 0.82
C GLU A 99 -4.62 15.58 0.13
N LYS A 100 -4.93 14.27 0.22
CA LYS A 100 -4.10 13.20 -0.37
C LYS A 100 -3.96 13.38 -1.88
N ILE A 101 -2.73 13.25 -2.38
CA ILE A 101 -2.42 13.37 -3.82
C ILE A 101 -2.92 12.16 -4.60
N THR A 102 -2.84 10.96 -4.01
CA THR A 102 -3.38 9.73 -4.62
C THR A 102 -4.65 9.29 -3.91
N PHE A 103 -5.68 8.94 -4.66
CA PHE A 103 -6.96 8.39 -4.16
C PHE A 103 -7.57 9.17 -2.98
N PRO A 104 -7.76 10.51 -3.08
CA PRO A 104 -8.41 11.31 -2.04
C PRO A 104 -9.86 10.87 -1.79
N ASP A 105 -10.38 11.12 -0.59
CA ASP A 105 -11.78 10.86 -0.17
C ASP A 105 -12.23 9.39 -0.22
N MET A 106 -11.35 8.46 -0.55
CA MET A 106 -11.71 7.05 -0.68
C MET A 106 -11.58 6.30 0.65
N TRP A 107 -12.53 5.41 0.91
CA TRP A 107 -12.44 4.43 1.99
C TRP A 107 -11.45 3.32 1.63
N THR A 108 -10.71 2.85 2.63
CA THR A 108 -9.71 1.81 2.47
C THR A 108 -9.55 0.99 3.76
N ASN A 109 -8.68 -0.03 3.74
CA ASN A 109 -8.24 -0.77 4.92
C ASN A 109 -7.57 0.17 5.95
N THR A 110 -7.17 -0.36 7.09
CA THR A 110 -6.72 0.43 8.25
C THR A 110 -5.58 1.39 7.93
N CYS A 111 -4.56 0.92 7.22
CA CYS A 111 -3.43 1.74 6.79
C CYS A 111 -2.79 1.13 5.54
N CYS A 112 -2.47 1.97 4.54
CA CYS A 112 -1.74 1.58 3.33
C CYS A 112 -0.62 2.59 3.11
N SER A 113 0.61 2.14 3.02
CA SER A 113 1.77 3.01 2.81
C SER A 113 3.00 2.23 2.35
N HIS A 114 4.16 2.84 2.44
CA HIS A 114 5.42 2.33 1.92
C HIS A 114 6.46 2.21 3.04
N PRO A 115 7.24 1.12 3.07
CA PRO A 115 8.50 1.11 3.81
C PRO A 115 9.46 2.09 3.15
N LEU A 116 10.19 2.84 3.96
CA LEU A 116 11.20 3.78 3.52
C LEU A 116 12.54 3.08 3.29
N HIS A 117 13.39 3.66 2.45
CA HIS A 117 14.76 3.18 2.27
C HIS A 117 15.65 3.59 3.46
N ILE A 118 15.33 3.07 4.64
CA ILE A 118 16.11 3.22 5.89
C ILE A 118 16.45 1.84 6.47
N PRO A 119 17.52 1.70 7.27
CA PRO A 119 17.99 0.39 7.75
C PRO A 119 16.93 -0.46 8.46
N SER A 120 16.01 0.17 9.19
CA SER A 120 14.96 -0.53 9.94
C SER A 120 13.78 -1.01 9.07
N GLU A 121 13.64 -0.50 7.84
CA GLU A 121 12.49 -0.79 6.98
C GLU A 121 12.88 -1.49 5.67
N THR A 122 14.18 -1.65 5.40
CA THR A 122 14.70 -2.36 4.22
C THR A 122 14.89 -3.85 4.51
N GLY A 123 14.80 -4.67 3.45
CA GLY A 123 15.13 -6.10 3.48
C GLY A 123 15.47 -6.61 2.08
N SER A 124 16.41 -7.54 1.99
CA SER A 124 16.89 -8.14 0.74
C SER A 124 16.36 -9.56 0.48
N ASN A 125 15.71 -10.14 1.46
CA ASN A 125 15.02 -11.43 1.42
C ASN A 125 13.66 -11.30 2.08
N LEU A 126 12.78 -12.28 1.93
CA LEU A 126 11.41 -12.18 2.42
C LEU A 126 11.32 -11.97 3.94
N PRO A 127 12.02 -12.73 4.81
CA PRO A 127 11.95 -12.49 6.26
C PRO A 127 12.37 -11.09 6.68
N ASP A 128 13.48 -10.57 6.15
CA ASP A 128 13.96 -9.22 6.46
C ASP A 128 13.00 -8.15 5.91
N SER A 129 12.44 -8.37 4.72
CA SER A 129 11.45 -7.47 4.11
C SER A 129 10.16 -7.44 4.92
N VAL A 130 9.68 -8.58 5.41
CA VAL A 130 8.52 -8.66 6.31
C VAL A 130 8.78 -7.88 7.60
N GLN A 131 9.97 -8.03 8.20
CA GLN A 131 10.34 -7.26 9.40
C GLN A 131 10.36 -5.75 9.11
N GLY A 132 10.96 -5.34 7.99
CA GLY A 132 11.01 -3.95 7.55
C GLY A 132 9.62 -3.36 7.33
N VAL A 133 8.75 -4.11 6.70
CA VAL A 133 7.35 -3.73 6.44
C VAL A 133 6.55 -3.59 7.75
N LYS A 134 6.74 -4.49 8.73
CA LYS A 134 6.11 -4.38 10.05
C LYS A 134 6.55 -3.12 10.80
N ASN A 135 7.83 -2.77 10.73
CA ASN A 135 8.36 -1.53 11.31
C ASN A 135 7.71 -0.29 10.66
N ALA A 136 7.61 -0.29 9.33
CA ALA A 136 6.94 0.77 8.59
C ALA A 136 5.44 0.86 8.92
N ALA A 137 4.77 -0.28 9.06
CA ALA A 137 3.36 -0.35 9.44
C ALA A 137 3.11 0.29 10.81
N GLN A 138 3.90 -0.07 11.83
CA GLN A 138 3.80 0.52 13.17
C GLN A 138 4.04 2.05 13.13
N ARG A 139 5.06 2.51 12.38
CA ARG A 139 5.33 3.94 12.19
C ARG A 139 4.16 4.68 11.55
N LYS A 140 3.52 4.09 10.54
CA LYS A 140 2.43 4.73 9.80
C LYS A 140 1.10 4.68 10.55
N LEU A 141 0.84 3.65 11.34
CA LEU A 141 -0.31 3.61 12.25
C LEU A 141 -0.25 4.75 13.28
N ASP A 142 0.93 5.03 13.84
CA ASP A 142 1.17 6.19 14.70
C ASP A 142 0.97 7.51 13.93
N HIS A 143 1.58 7.66 12.75
CA HIS A 143 1.54 8.89 11.96
C HIS A 143 0.14 9.24 11.43
N GLU A 144 -0.63 8.24 10.94
CA GLU A 144 -1.93 8.46 10.30
C GLU A 144 -3.09 8.45 11.29
N LEU A 145 -3.06 7.51 12.23
CA LEU A 145 -4.17 7.23 13.15
C LEU A 145 -3.85 7.57 14.61
N GLY A 146 -2.61 8.00 14.91
CA GLY A 146 -2.18 8.31 16.26
C GLY A 146 -2.18 7.11 17.20
N ILE A 147 -2.11 5.88 16.66
CA ILE A 147 -2.13 4.66 17.47
C ILE A 147 -0.79 4.50 18.19
N PRO A 148 -0.77 4.45 19.54
CA PRO A 148 0.44 4.22 20.30
C PRO A 148 1.13 2.90 19.93
N LYS A 149 2.45 2.92 19.76
CA LYS A 149 3.23 1.74 19.35
C LYS A 149 3.07 0.54 20.28
N GLU A 150 2.86 0.83 21.56
CA GLU A 150 2.66 -0.18 22.61
C GLU A 150 1.36 -0.96 22.43
N GLN A 151 0.39 -0.39 21.72
CA GLN A 151 -0.90 -1.05 21.41
C GLN A 151 -0.84 -1.92 20.15
N VAL A 152 0.20 -1.77 19.34
CA VAL A 152 0.43 -2.51 18.10
C VAL A 152 1.89 -3.00 18.03
N PRO A 153 2.33 -3.87 18.95
CA PRO A 153 3.70 -4.36 18.97
C PRO A 153 4.03 -5.14 17.70
N ILE A 154 5.30 -5.08 17.28
CA ILE A 154 5.77 -5.63 15.99
C ILE A 154 5.49 -7.14 15.85
N GLU A 155 5.60 -7.87 16.96
CA GLU A 155 5.38 -9.33 17.03
C GLU A 155 3.93 -9.73 16.76
N ASP A 156 2.97 -8.85 17.00
CA ASP A 156 1.54 -9.13 16.81
C ASP A 156 1.07 -8.96 15.36
N PHE A 157 1.92 -8.39 14.50
CA PHE A 157 1.62 -8.34 13.07
C PHE A 157 1.83 -9.71 12.43
N HIS A 158 0.81 -10.23 11.79
CA HIS A 158 0.84 -11.42 10.98
C HIS A 158 0.98 -11.08 9.51
N PHE A 159 2.05 -11.55 8.87
CA PHE A 159 2.21 -11.45 7.42
C PHE A 159 1.46 -12.59 6.74
N LEU A 160 0.58 -12.27 5.79
CA LEU A 160 -0.18 -13.26 5.03
C LEU A 160 0.48 -13.55 3.69
N THR A 161 0.50 -12.59 2.81
CA THR A 161 0.96 -12.74 1.42
C THR A 161 1.45 -11.41 0.85
N ARG A 162 1.91 -11.44 -0.40
CA ARG A 162 2.19 -10.28 -1.24
C ARG A 162 1.27 -10.27 -2.45
N ILE A 163 0.73 -9.12 -2.79
CA ILE A 163 0.01 -8.92 -4.05
C ILE A 163 0.78 -7.95 -4.94
N HIS A 164 0.79 -8.23 -6.24
CA HIS A 164 1.34 -7.34 -7.25
C HIS A 164 0.20 -6.77 -8.06
N TYR A 165 -0.03 -5.48 -7.97
CA TYR A 165 -1.12 -4.79 -8.65
C TYR A 165 -0.69 -3.44 -9.23
N LYS A 166 -1.50 -2.93 -10.16
CA LYS A 166 -1.37 -1.60 -10.74
C LYS A 166 -2.74 -0.93 -10.77
N ALA A 167 -2.81 0.32 -10.30
CA ALA A 167 -4.06 1.08 -10.26
C ALA A 167 -3.82 2.58 -10.56
N PRO A 168 -4.45 3.15 -11.60
CA PRO A 168 -4.46 4.60 -11.82
C PRO A 168 -5.38 5.29 -10.82
N SER A 169 -4.99 6.50 -10.33
CA SER A 169 -5.82 7.36 -9.49
C SER A 169 -6.61 8.35 -10.34
N ASP A 170 -5.93 9.25 -11.04
CA ASP A 170 -6.53 10.35 -11.80
C ASP A 170 -5.95 10.52 -13.23
N GLY A 171 -5.22 9.52 -13.69
CA GLY A 171 -4.52 9.55 -14.99
C GLY A 171 -3.11 10.12 -14.94
N LYS A 172 -2.76 10.94 -13.93
CA LYS A 172 -1.42 11.46 -13.67
C LYS A 172 -0.72 10.66 -12.59
N TRP A 173 -1.43 10.34 -11.54
CA TRP A 173 -0.98 9.62 -10.37
C TRP A 173 -1.58 8.21 -10.33
N GLY A 174 -0.87 7.28 -9.70
CA GLY A 174 -1.33 5.90 -9.51
C GLY A 174 -0.40 5.10 -8.61
N GLU A 175 -0.69 3.81 -8.51
CA GLU A 175 0.09 2.84 -7.75
C GLU A 175 0.54 1.69 -8.67
N HIS A 176 1.77 1.20 -8.44
CA HIS A 176 2.27 -0.05 -9.00
C HIS A 176 3.18 -0.69 -7.96
N GLU A 177 2.66 -1.72 -7.29
CA GLU A 177 3.20 -2.16 -6.02
C GLU A 177 3.30 -3.67 -5.91
N ILE A 178 4.32 -4.13 -5.16
CA ILE A 178 4.26 -5.38 -4.42
C ILE A 178 3.87 -5.00 -2.99
N ASP A 179 2.61 -5.25 -2.67
CA ASP A 179 1.95 -4.87 -1.44
C ASP A 179 1.91 -6.05 -0.45
N TYR A 180 2.49 -5.86 0.73
CA TYR A 180 2.57 -6.83 1.81
C TYR A 180 1.33 -6.75 2.68
N ILE A 181 0.56 -7.81 2.74
CA ILE A 181 -0.68 -7.86 3.52
C ILE A 181 -0.39 -8.28 4.95
N LEU A 182 -0.69 -7.37 5.88
CA LEU A 182 -0.50 -7.54 7.32
C LEU A 182 -1.84 -7.54 8.05
N PHE A 183 -2.04 -8.54 8.90
CA PHE A 183 -3.14 -8.55 9.87
C PHE A 183 -2.61 -8.29 11.27
N ILE A 184 -3.41 -7.60 12.08
CA ILE A 184 -3.19 -7.44 13.52
C ILE A 184 -4.54 -7.38 14.23
N LYS A 185 -4.62 -7.98 15.43
CA LYS A 185 -5.79 -7.88 16.29
C LYS A 185 -5.42 -7.11 17.55
N ALA A 186 -6.00 -5.93 17.71
CA ALA A 186 -5.71 -5.02 18.82
C ALA A 186 -6.89 -4.07 19.08
N ASN A 187 -7.15 -3.76 20.36
CA ASN A 187 -7.96 -2.62 20.74
C ASN A 187 -7.06 -1.40 20.85
N VAL A 188 -7.38 -0.34 20.14
CA VAL A 188 -6.51 0.82 19.98
C VAL A 188 -7.22 2.13 20.28
N ASP A 189 -6.46 3.09 20.81
CA ASP A 189 -6.88 4.48 20.90
C ASP A 189 -6.51 5.19 19.58
N LEU A 190 -7.37 6.11 19.14
CA LEU A 190 -7.17 6.86 17.89
C LEU A 190 -7.00 8.35 18.17
N ASP A 191 -5.92 8.93 17.63
CA ASP A 191 -5.70 10.38 17.55
C ASP A 191 -5.35 10.75 16.10
N VAL A 192 -6.39 10.86 15.28
CA VAL A 192 -6.31 10.87 13.82
C VAL A 192 -5.63 12.14 13.28
N ASN A 193 -4.58 11.98 12.49
CA ASN A 193 -3.98 13.04 11.70
C ASN A 193 -4.90 13.44 10.55
N LYS A 194 -5.52 14.62 10.64
CA LYS A 194 -6.53 15.09 9.68
C LYS A 194 -5.98 15.39 8.28
N ASN A 195 -4.68 15.61 8.13
CA ASN A 195 -4.02 15.75 6.82
C ASN A 195 -3.88 14.40 6.09
N GLU A 196 -3.94 13.27 6.82
CA GLU A 196 -3.83 11.92 6.28
C GLU A 196 -5.19 11.21 6.18
N VAL A 197 -6.05 11.38 7.21
CA VAL A 197 -7.28 10.61 7.39
C VAL A 197 -8.44 11.52 7.76
N GLN A 198 -9.49 11.48 6.96
CA GLN A 198 -10.71 12.25 7.16
C GLN A 198 -11.61 11.63 8.23
N ASP A 199 -11.82 10.31 8.16
CA ASP A 199 -12.74 9.57 9.02
C ASP A 199 -12.27 8.12 9.23
N THR A 200 -12.78 7.49 10.29
CA THR A 200 -12.50 6.08 10.63
C THR A 200 -13.78 5.35 11.01
N LYS A 201 -13.85 4.05 10.76
CA LYS A 201 -15.01 3.25 11.10
C LYS A 201 -14.65 1.78 11.33
N TYR A 202 -15.10 1.21 12.43
CA TYR A 202 -15.10 -0.24 12.61
C TYR A 202 -16.30 -0.87 11.92
N VAL A 203 -16.08 -1.96 11.20
CA VAL A 203 -17.12 -2.67 10.44
C VAL A 203 -17.03 -4.18 10.62
N SER A 204 -18.19 -4.85 10.65
CA SER A 204 -18.31 -6.29 10.47
C SER A 204 -18.22 -6.67 8.98
N PRO A 205 -18.04 -7.97 8.63
CA PRO A 205 -18.08 -8.41 7.24
C PRO A 205 -19.38 -8.04 6.50
N GLU A 206 -20.51 -8.11 7.18
CA GLU A 206 -21.83 -7.79 6.64
C GLU A 206 -21.98 -6.29 6.40
N GLU A 207 -21.53 -5.47 7.35
CA GLU A 207 -21.51 -4.01 7.19
C GLU A 207 -20.60 -3.58 6.05
N LEU A 208 -19.41 -4.18 5.90
CA LEU A 208 -18.52 -3.87 4.80
C LEU A 208 -19.16 -4.20 3.44
N LYS A 209 -19.83 -5.34 3.32
CA LYS A 209 -20.58 -5.70 2.10
C LYS A 209 -21.69 -4.70 1.79
N ALA A 210 -22.38 -4.21 2.84
CA ALA A 210 -23.41 -3.18 2.69
C ALA A 210 -22.80 -1.84 2.22
N LEU A 211 -21.62 -1.45 2.74
CA LEU A 211 -20.91 -0.25 2.31
C LEU A 211 -20.48 -0.36 0.84
N PHE A 212 -20.02 -1.52 0.36
CA PHE A 212 -19.69 -1.72 -1.05
C PHE A 212 -20.91 -1.61 -1.99
N ALA A 213 -22.10 -1.86 -1.48
CA ALA A 213 -23.35 -1.71 -2.24
C ALA A 213 -23.84 -0.25 -2.33
N ASP A 214 -23.30 0.66 -1.52
CA ASP A 214 -23.65 2.09 -1.56
C ASP A 214 -22.90 2.80 -2.71
N PRO A 215 -23.58 3.26 -3.77
CA PRO A 215 -22.93 3.91 -4.92
C PRO A 215 -22.32 5.28 -4.60
N LYS A 216 -22.63 5.86 -3.44
CA LYS A 216 -22.06 7.14 -2.98
C LYS A 216 -20.67 6.98 -2.39
N LEU A 217 -20.32 5.78 -1.93
CA LEU A 217 -19.04 5.50 -1.31
C LEU A 217 -18.03 5.08 -2.37
N LYS A 218 -16.81 5.61 -2.24
CA LYS A 218 -15.68 5.23 -3.09
C LYS A 218 -14.68 4.45 -2.25
N PHE A 219 -14.11 3.41 -2.84
CA PHE A 219 -13.11 2.57 -2.20
C PHE A 219 -11.86 2.51 -3.05
N THR A 220 -10.69 2.43 -2.40
CA THR A 220 -9.43 2.28 -3.11
C THR A 220 -9.40 0.95 -3.91
N PRO A 221 -8.76 0.95 -5.09
CA PRO A 221 -8.76 -0.24 -5.97
C PRO A 221 -8.18 -1.48 -5.30
N TRP A 222 -7.04 -1.36 -4.60
CA TRP A 222 -6.40 -2.49 -3.90
C TRP A 222 -7.29 -3.07 -2.80
N PHE A 223 -7.97 -2.20 -2.01
CA PHE A 223 -8.86 -2.68 -0.95
C PHE A 223 -10.03 -3.48 -1.53
N LYS A 224 -10.65 -2.99 -2.61
CA LYS A 224 -11.69 -3.76 -3.33
C LYS A 224 -11.15 -5.09 -3.83
N LEU A 225 -9.99 -5.08 -4.48
CA LEU A 225 -9.34 -6.26 -5.03
C LEU A 225 -9.07 -7.33 -3.95
N ILE A 226 -8.54 -6.92 -2.80
CA ILE A 226 -8.27 -7.81 -1.65
C ILE A 226 -9.58 -8.33 -1.06
N CYS A 227 -10.61 -7.48 -0.92
CA CYS A 227 -11.92 -7.89 -0.39
C CYS A 227 -12.59 -8.93 -1.29
N GLU A 228 -12.61 -8.69 -2.61
CA GLU A 228 -13.27 -9.55 -3.59
C GLU A 228 -12.59 -10.92 -3.73
N SER A 229 -11.29 -10.98 -3.51
CA SER A 229 -10.50 -12.19 -3.76
C SER A 229 -10.14 -13.00 -2.50
N MET A 230 -9.91 -12.35 -1.35
CA MET A 230 -9.22 -13.01 -0.23
C MET A 230 -9.76 -12.62 1.15
N LEU A 231 -10.04 -11.34 1.42
CA LEU A 231 -10.26 -10.81 2.78
C LEU A 231 -11.36 -11.56 3.54
N PHE A 232 -12.52 -11.76 2.94
CA PHE A 232 -13.65 -12.38 3.63
C PHE A 232 -13.39 -13.84 4.02
N GLU A 233 -12.53 -14.54 3.28
CA GLU A 233 -12.12 -15.88 3.67
C GLU A 233 -11.14 -15.84 4.84
N TRP A 234 -10.13 -14.97 4.81
CA TRP A 234 -9.20 -14.78 5.93
C TRP A 234 -9.89 -14.33 7.20
N TRP A 235 -10.86 -13.41 7.08
CA TRP A 235 -11.62 -12.86 8.20
C TRP A 235 -12.38 -13.92 9.01
N LYS A 236 -12.93 -14.93 8.34
CA LYS A 236 -13.58 -16.06 9.02
C LYS A 236 -12.64 -16.87 9.92
N HIS A 237 -11.34 -16.76 9.68
CA HIS A 237 -10.31 -17.55 10.35
C HIS A 237 -9.51 -16.77 11.40
N LEU A 238 -9.91 -15.53 11.73
CA LEU A 238 -9.17 -14.67 12.67
C LEU A 238 -8.95 -15.34 14.05
N ASP A 239 -9.98 -16.03 14.59
CA ASP A 239 -9.88 -16.66 15.90
C ASP A 239 -9.38 -18.10 15.84
N SER A 240 -9.38 -18.72 14.65
CA SER A 240 -8.91 -20.10 14.48
C SER A 240 -8.62 -20.44 13.02
N GLY A 241 -7.42 -20.90 12.75
CA GLY A 241 -7.05 -21.39 11.43
C GLY A 241 -6.47 -20.32 10.48
N LEU A 242 -6.15 -19.13 10.97
CA LEU A 242 -5.44 -18.10 10.20
C LEU A 242 -4.05 -18.61 9.76
N ASP A 243 -3.43 -19.48 10.53
CA ASP A 243 -2.12 -20.10 10.25
C ASP A 243 -1.98 -20.67 8.84
N LYS A 244 -3.09 -21.13 8.25
CA LYS A 244 -3.12 -21.68 6.89
C LYS A 244 -2.77 -20.67 5.81
N PHE A 245 -2.92 -19.37 6.11
CA PHE A 245 -2.76 -18.28 5.17
C PHE A 245 -1.52 -17.44 5.45
N LEU A 246 -0.77 -17.77 6.52
CA LEU A 246 0.40 -17.00 6.93
C LEU A 246 1.63 -17.36 6.08
N ASN A 247 2.47 -16.35 5.88
CA ASN A 247 3.81 -16.49 5.30
C ASN A 247 3.83 -17.14 3.90
N GLU A 248 2.84 -16.81 3.05
CA GLU A 248 2.82 -17.26 1.67
C GLU A 248 4.07 -16.77 0.93
N GLN A 249 4.77 -17.69 0.26
CA GLN A 249 6.03 -17.38 -0.42
C GLN A 249 5.82 -16.81 -1.83
N GLU A 250 4.71 -17.14 -2.45
CA GLU A 250 4.40 -16.67 -3.81
C GLU A 250 3.83 -15.26 -3.80
N ILE A 251 4.05 -14.52 -4.89
CA ILE A 251 3.47 -13.20 -5.12
C ILE A 251 2.21 -13.40 -5.96
N ARG A 252 1.06 -13.00 -5.44
CA ARG A 252 -0.20 -13.06 -6.16
C ARG A 252 -0.26 -11.92 -7.18
N ARG A 253 -0.25 -12.26 -8.46
CA ARG A 253 -0.37 -11.31 -9.58
C ARG A 253 -1.85 -11.05 -9.86
N MET A 254 -2.29 -9.78 -9.73
CA MET A 254 -3.71 -9.42 -9.74
C MET A 254 -4.03 -8.46 -10.88
#